data_ee875c64fd7d02c79d09d36139536c15
#
_entry.id   ee875c64fd7d02c79d09d36139536c15
#
_cell.length_a   1.000
_cell.length_b   1.000
_cell.length_c   1.000
_cell.angle_alpha   90.00
_cell.angle_beta   90.00
_cell.angle_gamma   90.00
#
_symmetry.space_group_name_H-M   'P 1'
#
loop_
_entity.id
_entity.type
_entity.pdbx_description
1 polymer ?
#
loop_
_entity_poly.entity_id
_entity_poly.type
_entity_poly.pdbx_seq_one_letter_code
_entity_poly.pdbx_strand_id
1 'polypeptide(L)'
;MSREVENINRRMLRARDAMDRAYAEPLDVASVAAVAHVSEAHFIRTFRSVFGETPHRYLQRRRVERAMFLLRETERNVTDICMDVGFSSLGTFSRTFHDIVGETPSDYRLLTDPMVAPHCVQMMAMRPLGASKSTPTDAKVSSFGEASNSVAA
;
A
#
# COMPACT_ATOMS: atom_id res chain seq x y z
N MET A 1 18.06 25.44 10.32
CA MET A 1 16.66 25.10 10.67
C MET A 1 16.30 25.80 11.98
N SER A 2 15.09 26.35 12.07
CA SER A 2 14.62 26.97 13.30
C SER A 2 14.40 25.90 14.39
N ARG A 3 14.74 26.21 15.64
CA ARG A 3 14.48 25.37 16.83
C ARG A 3 13.01 24.92 16.92
N GLU A 4 12.11 25.73 16.43
CA GLU A 4 10.68 25.44 16.42
C GLU A 4 10.34 24.32 15.44
N VAL A 5 10.91 24.35 14.23
CA VAL A 5 10.73 23.29 13.22
C VAL A 5 11.29 21.95 13.73
N GLU A 6 12.45 21.97 14.36
CA GLU A 6 13.03 20.75 14.95
C GLU A 6 12.17 20.19 16.07
N ASN A 7 11.58 21.04 16.90
CA ASN A 7 10.68 20.62 17.97
C ASN A 7 9.37 20.01 17.42
N ILE A 8 8.79 20.61 16.39
CA ILE A 8 7.62 20.09 15.69
C ILE A 8 7.93 18.72 15.08
N ASN A 9 9.02 18.62 14.34
CA ASN A 9 9.42 17.34 13.71
C ASN A 9 9.62 16.24 14.76
N ARG A 10 10.26 16.55 15.89
CA ARG A 10 10.46 15.61 16.99
C ARG A 10 9.12 15.12 17.60
N ARG A 11 8.15 16.02 17.73
CA ARG A 11 6.81 15.67 18.20
C ARG A 11 6.08 14.76 17.22
N MET A 12 6.16 15.04 15.92
CA MET A 12 5.57 14.21 14.87
C MET A 12 6.22 12.82 14.80
N LEU A 13 7.53 12.73 14.97
CA LEU A 13 8.24 11.45 15.06
C LEU A 13 7.78 10.62 16.25
N ARG A 14 7.62 11.22 17.44
CA ARG A 14 7.09 10.50 18.63
C ARG A 14 5.68 9.97 18.39
N ALA A 15 4.81 10.76 17.76
CA ALA A 15 3.47 10.34 17.41
C ALA A 15 3.49 9.17 16.42
N ARG A 16 4.31 9.24 15.39
CA ARG A 16 4.49 8.14 14.43
C ARG A 16 4.99 6.87 15.12
N ASP A 17 5.99 6.97 15.97
CA ASP A 17 6.53 5.82 16.71
C ASP A 17 5.47 5.20 17.64
N ALA A 18 4.58 6.02 18.22
CA ALA A 18 3.45 5.52 19.01
C ALA A 18 2.45 4.76 18.13
N MET A 19 2.16 5.26 16.91
CA MET A 19 1.32 4.56 15.95
C MET A 19 1.94 3.23 15.50
N ASP A 20 3.24 3.20 15.26
CA ASP A 20 3.96 1.99 14.85
C ASP A 20 3.96 0.91 15.94
N ARG A 21 4.03 1.30 17.20
CA ARG A 21 3.96 0.35 18.31
C ARG A 21 2.57 -0.23 18.55
N ALA A 22 1.53 0.56 18.30
CA ALA A 22 0.14 0.21 18.57
C ALA A 22 -0.72 0.08 17.28
N TYR A 23 -0.10 -0.24 16.15
CA TYR A 23 -0.80 -0.26 14.85
C TYR A 23 -2.00 -1.21 14.80
N ALA A 24 -1.94 -2.32 15.55
CA ALA A 24 -3.01 -3.33 15.60
C ALA A 24 -4.15 -2.96 16.55
N GLU A 25 -3.96 -1.95 17.39
CA GLU A 25 -4.96 -1.50 18.36
C GLU A 25 -5.91 -0.47 17.75
N PRO A 26 -7.12 -0.28 18.34
CA PRO A 26 -7.99 0.82 17.95
C PRO A 26 -7.34 2.14 18.36
N LEU A 27 -6.69 2.79 17.39
CA LEU A 27 -6.09 4.12 17.57
C LEU A 27 -7.03 5.19 17.06
N ASP A 28 -7.31 6.18 17.90
CA ASP A 28 -7.96 7.42 17.50
C ASP A 28 -6.93 8.55 17.32
N VAL A 29 -7.27 9.50 16.46
CA VAL A 29 -6.38 10.61 16.13
C VAL A 29 -6.15 11.52 17.35
N ALA A 30 -7.15 11.67 18.21
CA ALA A 30 -7.06 12.51 19.41
C ALA A 30 -5.99 11.96 20.39
N SER A 31 -5.98 10.65 20.62
CA SER A 31 -4.97 9.98 21.45
C SER A 31 -3.55 10.17 20.92
N VAL A 32 -3.36 10.05 19.61
CA VAL A 32 -2.05 10.23 18.97
C VAL A 32 -1.62 11.71 19.00
N ALA A 33 -2.55 12.64 18.78
CA ALA A 33 -2.28 14.08 18.89
C ALA A 33 -1.86 14.48 20.31
N ALA A 34 -2.42 13.84 21.33
CA ALA A 34 -2.03 14.04 22.73
C ALA A 34 -0.55 13.64 22.97
N VAL A 35 -0.06 12.57 22.35
CA VAL A 35 1.38 12.18 22.40
C VAL A 35 2.27 13.29 21.83
N ALA A 36 1.81 14.00 20.81
CA ALA A 36 2.51 15.12 20.20
C ALA A 36 2.33 16.44 20.96
N HIS A 37 1.46 16.48 21.99
CA HIS A 37 1.09 17.68 22.74
C HIS A 37 0.54 18.80 21.85
N VAL A 38 -0.35 18.46 20.91
CA VAL A 38 -1.01 19.39 20.00
C VAL A 38 -2.50 19.05 19.88
N SER A 39 -3.29 19.99 19.35
CA SER A 39 -4.69 19.71 19.02
C SER A 39 -4.79 18.74 17.84
N GLU A 40 -5.88 17.99 17.75
CA GLU A 40 -6.13 17.02 16.68
C GLU A 40 -6.02 17.66 15.27
N ALA A 41 -6.69 18.81 15.07
CA ALA A 41 -6.65 19.51 13.79
C ALA A 41 -5.23 19.96 13.40
N HIS A 42 -4.46 20.45 14.38
CA HIS A 42 -3.06 20.83 14.16
C HIS A 42 -2.21 19.60 13.86
N PHE A 43 -2.42 18.52 14.59
CA PHE A 43 -1.74 17.25 14.38
C PHE A 43 -1.93 16.73 12.96
N ILE A 44 -3.17 16.62 12.46
CA ILE A 44 -3.46 16.12 11.12
C ILE A 44 -2.74 16.93 10.05
N ARG A 45 -2.81 18.27 10.13
CA ARG A 45 -2.15 19.16 9.15
C ARG A 45 -0.64 19.03 9.19
N THR A 46 -0.06 19.04 10.39
CA THR A 46 1.39 18.99 10.58
C THR A 46 1.94 17.63 10.20
N PHE A 47 1.29 16.54 10.59
CA PHE A 47 1.66 15.18 10.22
C PHE A 47 1.70 15.02 8.70
N ARG A 48 0.66 15.48 7.99
CA ARG A 48 0.61 15.47 6.53
C ARG A 48 1.72 16.32 5.91
N SER A 49 2.03 17.47 6.47
CA SER A 49 3.12 18.34 6.00
C SER A 49 4.49 17.66 6.16
N VAL A 50 4.72 16.95 7.27
CA VAL A 50 6.01 16.31 7.58
C VAL A 50 6.20 15.00 6.81
N PHE A 51 5.15 14.17 6.73
CA PHE A 51 5.24 12.80 6.18
C PHE A 51 4.59 12.61 4.81
N GLY A 52 3.90 13.61 4.27
CA GLY A 52 3.25 13.56 2.96
C GLY A 52 1.90 12.83 2.94
N GLU A 53 1.46 12.24 4.05
CA GLU A 53 0.20 11.52 4.17
C GLU A 53 -0.50 11.83 5.50
N THR A 54 -1.83 11.61 5.55
CA THR A 54 -2.59 11.80 6.79
C THR A 54 -2.27 10.70 7.81
N PRO A 55 -2.46 10.94 9.13
CA PRO A 55 -2.27 9.92 10.15
C PRO A 55 -3.10 8.65 9.89
N HIS A 56 -4.34 8.80 9.46
CA HIS A 56 -5.22 7.67 9.14
C HIS A 56 -4.65 6.83 7.98
N ARG A 57 -4.20 7.47 6.89
CA ARG A 57 -3.61 6.78 5.74
C ARG A 57 -2.31 6.08 6.12
N TYR A 58 -1.49 6.73 6.93
CA TYR A 58 -0.26 6.14 7.48
C TYR A 58 -0.57 4.84 8.25
N LEU A 59 -1.53 4.88 9.17
CA LEU A 59 -1.91 3.70 9.96
C LEU A 59 -2.44 2.56 9.08
N GLN A 60 -3.30 2.86 8.11
CA GLN A 60 -3.80 1.85 7.17
C GLN A 60 -2.66 1.21 6.38
N ARG A 61 -1.72 2.01 5.90
CA ARG A 61 -0.56 1.51 5.17
C ARG A 61 0.32 0.60 6.03
N ARG A 62 0.58 0.97 7.29
CA ARG A 62 1.34 0.13 8.22
C ARG A 62 0.65 -1.21 8.50
N ARG A 63 -0.67 -1.21 8.66
CA ARG A 63 -1.47 -2.42 8.82
C ARG A 63 -1.39 -3.32 7.59
N VAL A 64 -1.51 -2.73 6.40
CA VAL A 64 -1.41 -3.47 5.13
C VAL A 64 -0.01 -4.05 4.92
N GLU A 65 1.05 -3.30 5.20
CA GLU A 65 2.44 -3.79 5.13
C GLU A 65 2.64 -5.02 6.04
N ARG A 66 2.10 -4.98 7.25
CA ARG A 66 2.15 -6.13 8.15
C ARG A 66 1.34 -7.30 7.63
N ALA A 67 0.16 -7.06 7.07
CA ALA A 67 -0.66 -8.09 6.43
C ALA A 67 0.07 -8.74 5.25
N MET A 68 0.74 -7.96 4.40
CA MET A 68 1.57 -8.49 3.30
C MET A 68 2.63 -9.47 3.80
N PHE A 69 3.30 -9.14 4.88
CA PHE A 69 4.26 -10.03 5.52
C PHE A 69 3.59 -11.33 6.00
N LEU A 70 2.49 -11.25 6.73
CA LEU A 70 1.79 -12.42 7.25
C LEU A 70 1.21 -13.29 6.14
N LEU A 71 0.74 -12.70 5.05
CA LEU A 71 0.22 -13.44 3.89
C LEU A 71 1.31 -14.26 3.18
N ARG A 72 2.55 -13.79 3.16
CA ARG A 72 3.68 -14.51 2.55
C ARG A 72 4.31 -15.54 3.46
N GLU A 73 4.44 -15.20 4.73
CA GLU A 73 5.27 -15.97 5.67
C GLU A 73 4.46 -16.99 6.49
N THR A 74 3.13 -16.96 6.39
CA THR A 74 2.26 -17.84 7.18
C THR A 74 1.11 -18.43 6.38
N GLU A 75 0.61 -19.59 6.82
CA GLU A 75 -0.58 -20.24 6.28
C GLU A 75 -1.89 -19.74 6.91
N ARG A 76 -1.84 -18.68 7.71
CA ARG A 76 -3.01 -18.12 8.40
C ARG A 76 -4.04 -17.62 7.41
N ASN A 77 -5.32 -17.81 7.71
CA ASN A 77 -6.38 -17.36 6.81
C ASN A 77 -6.46 -15.82 6.77
N VAL A 78 -7.03 -15.30 5.69
CA VAL A 78 -7.12 -13.85 5.44
C VAL A 78 -7.93 -13.13 6.51
N THR A 79 -8.98 -13.77 7.05
CA THR A 79 -9.83 -13.19 8.10
C THR A 79 -9.05 -13.00 9.40
N ASP A 80 -8.28 -14.00 9.81
CA ASP A 80 -7.44 -13.90 11.02
C ASP A 80 -6.38 -12.81 10.87
N ILE A 81 -5.72 -12.76 9.72
CA ILE A 81 -4.75 -11.70 9.42
C ILE A 81 -5.40 -10.32 9.47
N CYS A 82 -6.58 -10.16 8.89
CA CYS A 82 -7.35 -8.92 8.94
C CYS A 82 -7.55 -8.42 10.37
N MET A 83 -7.99 -9.30 11.28
CA MET A 83 -8.22 -8.95 12.68
C MET A 83 -6.91 -8.66 13.44
N ASP A 84 -5.88 -9.46 13.20
CA ASP A 84 -4.57 -9.31 13.84
C ASP A 84 -3.89 -7.99 13.52
N VAL A 85 -4.05 -7.48 12.31
CA VAL A 85 -3.45 -6.20 11.92
C VAL A 85 -4.32 -4.99 12.29
N GLY A 86 -5.46 -5.20 12.93
CA GLY A 86 -6.29 -4.15 13.53
C GLY A 86 -7.45 -3.66 12.68
N PHE A 87 -7.85 -4.36 11.61
CA PHE A 87 -9.10 -4.07 10.90
C PHE A 87 -10.29 -4.74 11.60
N SER A 88 -11.41 -4.03 11.67
CA SER A 88 -12.64 -4.52 12.29
C SER A 88 -13.56 -5.25 11.30
N SER A 89 -13.32 -5.13 10.01
CA SER A 89 -14.11 -5.82 8.98
C SER A 89 -13.26 -6.26 7.80
N LEU A 90 -13.55 -7.46 7.30
CA LEU A 90 -12.88 -8.04 6.13
C LEU A 90 -13.10 -7.21 4.86
N GLY A 91 -14.30 -6.63 4.69
CA GLY A 91 -14.63 -5.79 3.54
C GLY A 91 -13.79 -4.52 3.48
N THR A 92 -13.64 -3.82 4.61
CA THR A 92 -12.77 -2.63 4.71
C THR A 92 -11.30 -3.01 4.49
N PHE A 93 -10.85 -4.10 5.10
CA PHE A 93 -9.50 -4.62 4.90
C PHE A 93 -9.20 -4.90 3.43
N SER A 94 -10.04 -5.67 2.75
CA SER A 94 -9.84 -6.08 1.35
C SER A 94 -9.80 -4.86 0.42
N ARG A 95 -10.68 -3.88 0.61
CA ARG A 95 -10.67 -2.64 -0.17
C ARG A 95 -9.41 -1.82 0.07
N THR A 96 -9.05 -1.61 1.33
CA THR A 96 -7.85 -0.84 1.70
C THR A 96 -6.58 -1.52 1.18
N PHE A 97 -6.52 -2.85 1.31
CA PHE A 97 -5.41 -3.65 0.79
C PHE A 97 -5.29 -3.50 -0.73
N HIS A 98 -6.40 -3.67 -1.45
CA HIS A 98 -6.43 -3.49 -2.91
C HIS A 98 -6.04 -2.08 -3.33
N ASP A 99 -6.51 -1.04 -2.64
CA ASP A 99 -6.16 0.36 -2.93
C ASP A 99 -4.67 0.66 -2.76
N ILE A 100 -4.01 0.00 -1.81
CA ILE A 100 -2.59 0.21 -1.51
C ILE A 100 -1.69 -0.68 -2.36
N VAL A 101 -2.05 -1.96 -2.51
CA VAL A 101 -1.20 -3.00 -3.13
C VAL A 101 -1.53 -3.21 -4.60
N GLY A 102 -2.79 -3.00 -5.00
CA GLY A 102 -3.28 -3.23 -6.36
C GLY A 102 -3.87 -4.63 -6.59
N GLU A 103 -3.80 -5.51 -5.59
CA GLU A 103 -4.32 -6.88 -5.64
C GLU A 103 -5.18 -7.16 -4.39
N THR A 104 -6.06 -8.17 -4.44
CA THR A 104 -6.75 -8.62 -3.25
C THR A 104 -5.80 -9.37 -2.32
N PRO A 105 -6.09 -9.48 -1.00
CA PRO A 105 -5.23 -10.25 -0.09
C PRO A 105 -5.02 -11.70 -0.53
N SER A 106 -6.06 -12.35 -1.05
CA SER A 106 -5.99 -13.73 -1.52
C SER A 106 -5.16 -13.87 -2.79
N ASP A 107 -5.35 -12.97 -3.75
CA ASP A 107 -4.55 -12.95 -4.99
C ASP A 107 -3.08 -12.64 -4.70
N TYR A 108 -2.82 -11.70 -3.80
CA TYR A 108 -1.46 -11.38 -3.36
C TYR A 108 -0.75 -12.61 -2.78
N ARG A 109 -1.43 -13.41 -1.94
CA ARG A 109 -0.88 -14.67 -1.41
C ARG A 109 -0.51 -15.63 -2.54
N LEU A 110 -1.42 -15.87 -3.48
CA LEU A 110 -1.18 -16.76 -4.62
C LEU A 110 -0.02 -16.29 -5.51
N LEU A 111 0.07 -14.99 -5.76
CA LEU A 111 1.12 -14.39 -6.58
C LEU A 111 2.51 -14.42 -5.91
N THR A 112 2.54 -14.48 -4.58
CA THR A 112 3.79 -14.49 -3.81
C THR A 112 4.19 -15.88 -3.29
N ASP A 113 3.34 -16.89 -3.48
CA ASP A 113 3.64 -18.28 -3.13
C ASP A 113 4.71 -18.84 -4.08
N PRO A 114 5.90 -19.24 -3.58
CA PRO A 114 6.97 -19.75 -4.42
C PRO A 114 6.63 -21.08 -5.12
N MET A 115 5.61 -21.81 -4.63
CA MET A 115 5.17 -23.07 -5.24
C MET A 115 4.16 -22.86 -6.38
N VAL A 116 3.49 -21.71 -6.44
CA VAL A 116 2.40 -21.42 -7.39
C VAL A 116 2.79 -20.34 -8.39
N ALA A 117 3.54 -19.35 -7.96
CA ALA A 117 3.86 -18.19 -8.79
C ALA A 117 4.93 -18.51 -9.83
N PRO A 118 4.69 -18.28 -11.15
CA PRO A 118 5.75 -18.30 -12.14
C PRO A 118 6.84 -17.28 -11.80
N HIS A 119 8.08 -17.57 -12.14
CA HIS A 119 9.24 -16.71 -11.80
C HIS A 119 9.08 -15.24 -12.19
N CYS A 120 8.41 -14.96 -13.30
CA CYS A 120 8.12 -13.58 -13.72
C CYS A 120 7.14 -12.84 -12.80
N VAL A 121 6.21 -13.56 -12.17
CA VAL A 121 5.23 -12.98 -11.23
C VAL A 121 5.89 -12.67 -9.89
N GLN A 122 6.82 -13.52 -9.44
CA GLN A 122 7.62 -13.26 -8.23
C GLN A 122 8.42 -11.95 -8.35
N MET A 123 9.01 -11.68 -9.52
CA MET A 123 9.73 -10.42 -9.77
C MET A 123 8.80 -9.20 -9.76
N MET A 124 7.56 -9.34 -10.20
CA MET A 124 6.57 -8.25 -10.14
C MET A 124 6.12 -7.94 -8.70
N ALA A 125 5.99 -8.98 -7.87
CA ALA A 125 5.62 -8.84 -6.45
C ALA A 125 6.72 -8.17 -5.61
N MET A 126 7.97 -8.18 -6.07
CA MET A 126 9.12 -7.55 -5.41
C MET A 126 9.32 -6.08 -5.82
N ARG A 127 8.51 -5.51 -6.70
CA ARG A 127 8.62 -4.10 -7.08
C ARG A 127 8.23 -3.18 -5.92
N PRO A 128 8.99 -2.11 -5.67
CA PRO A 128 8.61 -1.12 -4.67
C PRO A 128 7.24 -0.50 -5.01
N LEU A 129 6.41 -0.34 -4.02
CA LEU A 129 5.14 0.35 -4.10
C LEU A 129 5.37 1.79 -4.58
N GLY A 130 4.93 2.11 -5.79
CA GLY A 130 5.08 3.45 -6.36
C GLY A 130 5.56 3.52 -7.80
N ALA A 131 5.90 2.40 -8.43
CA ALA A 131 6.18 2.40 -9.86
C ALA A 131 4.87 2.50 -10.65
N SER A 132 4.58 3.68 -11.17
CA SER A 132 3.45 3.91 -12.08
C SER A 132 3.52 2.95 -13.26
N LYS A 133 2.41 2.27 -13.55
CA LYS A 133 2.25 1.50 -14.79
C LYS A 133 2.30 2.48 -15.95
N SER A 134 3.43 2.53 -16.66
CA SER A 134 3.42 3.07 -18.02
C SER A 134 2.72 2.04 -18.89
N THR A 135 1.55 2.37 -19.38
CA THR A 135 0.83 1.63 -20.41
C THR A 135 1.70 1.55 -21.68
N PRO A 136 1.90 0.38 -22.26
CA PRO A 136 2.47 0.33 -23.60
C PRO A 136 1.46 0.92 -24.58
N THR A 137 1.85 1.98 -25.26
CA THR A 137 1.11 2.55 -26.39
C THR A 137 1.05 1.52 -27.50
N ASP A 138 -0.16 1.28 -27.98
CA ASP A 138 -0.44 0.43 -29.14
C ASP A 138 0.51 0.69 -30.30
N ALA A 139 1.31 -0.29 -30.62
CA ALA A 139 2.01 -0.32 -31.91
C ALA A 139 1.00 -0.72 -32.98
N LYS A 140 0.62 0.26 -33.74
CA LYS A 140 -0.22 0.14 -34.95
C LYS A 140 0.47 -0.77 -35.96
N VAL A 141 -0.05 -1.98 -36.11
CA VAL A 141 0.36 -2.89 -37.16
C VAL A 141 -0.23 -2.37 -38.45
N SER A 142 0.60 -1.80 -39.29
CA SER A 142 0.22 -1.48 -40.67
C SER A 142 0.18 -2.76 -41.51
N SER A 143 -1.00 -3.08 -42.03
CA SER A 143 -1.22 -4.14 -42.97
C SER A 143 -0.49 -3.84 -44.27
N PHE A 144 0.39 -4.73 -44.70
CA PHE A 144 0.90 -4.73 -46.05
C PHE A 144 -0.12 -5.40 -46.98
N GLY A 145 -0.50 -4.64 -48.00
CA GLY A 145 -1.45 -5.05 -49.02
C GLY A 145 -0.92 -6.15 -49.90
N GLU A 146 -1.86 -6.99 -50.29
CA GLU A 146 -1.71 -8.02 -51.27
C GLU A 146 -1.40 -7.43 -52.67
N ALA A 147 -0.42 -8.01 -53.28
CA ALA A 147 -0.25 -7.88 -54.73
C ALA A 147 -0.98 -9.02 -55.43
N SER A 148 -2.06 -8.70 -56.09
CA SER A 148 -2.74 -9.60 -57.03
C SER A 148 -1.86 -9.83 -58.24
N ASN A 149 -1.56 -11.06 -58.54
CA ASN A 149 -1.01 -11.41 -59.83
C ASN A 149 -2.05 -12.20 -60.62
N SER A 150 -2.65 -11.51 -61.56
CA SER A 150 -3.51 -12.09 -62.59
C SER A 150 -2.67 -12.44 -63.78
N VAL A 151 -2.57 -13.71 -64.12
CA VAL A 151 -2.06 -14.13 -65.43
C VAL A 151 -3.24 -14.68 -66.19
N ALA A 152 -3.59 -13.97 -67.25
CA ALA A 152 -4.44 -14.46 -68.33
C ALA A 152 -3.60 -15.25 -69.31
N ALA A 153 -4.15 -16.34 -69.75
CA ALA A 153 -3.77 -16.98 -70.97
C ALA A 153 -5.00 -17.05 -71.88
#